data_12aad4b1c845450e43689ed5c67b93fd
#
_entry.id   12aad4b1c845450e43689ed5c67b93fd
#
_cell.length_a   1.000
_cell.length_b   1.000
_cell.length_c   1.000
_cell.angle_alpha   90.00
_cell.angle_beta   90.00
_cell.angle_gamma   90.00
#
_symmetry.space_group_name_H-M   'P 1'
#
loop_
_entity.id
_entity.type
_entity.pdbx_description
1 polymer ?
#
loop_
_entity_poly.entity_id
_entity_poly.type
_entity_poly.pdbx_seq_one_letter_code
_entity_poly.pdbx_strand_id
1 'polypeptide(L)'
;MEASHRDLIFVEPKRTNYLWCLHCERTYERHKWRTVRGLQMCPYLGCDGDAVIDAVDWAVIRDHHSEYPERPKWGDVYHWE
;
A
#
# COMPACT_ATOMS: atom_id res chain seq x y z
N MET A 1 17.57 -16.96 -22.22
CA MET A 1 16.47 -17.23 -22.04
C MET A 1 16.25 -17.50 -20.67
N GLU A 2 16.99 -18.16 -20.09
CA GLU A 2 16.85 -18.32 -18.73
C GLU A 2 16.84 -17.05 -17.99
N ALA A 3 17.56 -16.06 -18.44
CA ALA A 3 17.57 -14.76 -17.79
C ALA A 3 16.18 -14.18 -17.73
N SER A 4 15.46 -14.20 -18.83
CA SER A 4 14.14 -13.60 -18.79
C SER A 4 13.18 -14.45 -17.95
N HIS A 5 13.38 -15.76 -17.94
CA HIS A 5 12.55 -16.60 -17.09
C HIS A 5 12.81 -16.30 -15.61
N ARG A 6 14.08 -16.12 -15.27
CA ARG A 6 14.41 -15.77 -13.89
C ARG A 6 13.88 -14.42 -13.51
N ASP A 7 13.92 -13.49 -14.44
CA ASP A 7 13.39 -12.16 -14.17
C ASP A 7 11.90 -12.23 -13.84
N LEU A 8 11.17 -13.11 -14.49
CA LEU A 8 9.76 -13.26 -14.19
C LEU A 8 9.54 -13.80 -12.79
N ILE A 9 10.45 -14.65 -12.32
CA ILE A 9 10.32 -15.23 -11.00
C ILE A 9 10.75 -14.26 -9.91
N PHE A 10 11.81 -13.50 -10.18
CA PHE A 10 12.40 -12.64 -9.18
C PHE A 10 12.14 -11.17 -9.37
N VAL A 11 11.30 -10.82 -10.32
CA VAL A 11 10.95 -9.44 -10.52
C VAL A 11 10.26 -8.94 -9.25
N GLU A 12 10.74 -7.83 -8.74
CA GLU A 12 10.09 -7.24 -7.60
C GLU A 12 8.75 -6.66 -8.02
N PRO A 13 7.73 -6.81 -7.18
CA PRO A 13 6.45 -6.21 -7.50
C PRO A 13 6.61 -4.71 -7.62
N LYS A 14 5.79 -4.11 -8.46
CA LYS A 14 5.81 -2.66 -8.60
C LYS A 14 5.59 -2.04 -7.23
N ARG A 15 6.36 -1.01 -6.96
CA ARG A 15 6.21 -0.27 -5.72
C ARG A 15 5.89 1.17 -6.04
N THR A 16 4.87 1.68 -5.40
CA THR A 16 4.55 3.09 -5.48
C THR A 16 5.01 3.75 -4.19
N ASN A 17 4.87 5.07 -4.12
CA ASN A 17 5.14 5.78 -2.89
C ASN A 17 3.94 5.78 -1.95
N TYR A 18 2.96 4.93 -2.20
CA TYR A 18 1.70 4.93 -1.44
C TYR A 18 1.40 3.54 -0.91
N LEU A 19 0.86 3.52 0.29
CA LEU A 19 0.38 2.30 0.94
C LEU A 19 -1.12 2.43 1.19
N TRP A 20 -1.80 1.29 1.15
CA TRP A 20 -3.22 1.22 1.41
C TRP A 20 -3.43 0.41 2.69
N CYS A 21 -4.20 0.95 3.60
CA CYS A 21 -4.43 0.32 4.90
C CYS A 21 -5.64 -0.61 4.85
N LEU A 22 -5.43 -1.85 5.30
CA LEU A 22 -6.50 -2.84 5.34
C LEU A 22 -7.63 -2.47 6.30
N HIS A 23 -7.31 -1.70 7.33
CA HIS A 23 -8.29 -1.37 8.36
C HIS A 23 -9.20 -0.22 7.98
N CYS A 24 -8.63 0.88 7.50
CA CYS A 24 -9.45 2.05 7.18
C CYS A 24 -9.66 2.24 5.68
N GLU A 25 -9.00 1.43 4.86
CA GLU A 25 -9.10 1.46 3.40
C GLU A 25 -8.71 2.80 2.81
N ARG A 26 -7.87 3.54 3.53
CA ARG A 26 -7.32 4.81 3.05
C ARG A 26 -5.87 4.62 2.70
N THR A 27 -5.36 5.52 1.88
CA THR A 27 -3.97 5.47 1.47
C THR A 27 -3.16 6.53 2.19
N TYR A 28 -1.86 6.31 2.24
CA TYR A 28 -0.93 7.30 2.78
C TYR A 28 0.41 7.11 2.08
N GLU A 29 1.23 8.16 2.12
CA GLU A 29 2.54 8.06 1.51
C GLU A 29 3.44 7.17 2.35
N ARG A 30 4.27 6.40 1.68
CA ARG A 30 5.25 5.55 2.34
C ARG A 30 6.12 6.43 3.23
N HIS A 31 6.42 5.97 4.40
CA HIS A 31 7.20 6.68 5.42
C HIS A 31 6.43 7.78 6.17
N LYS A 32 5.15 7.92 5.92
CA LYS A 32 4.33 8.89 6.65
C LYS A 32 3.52 8.23 7.77
N TRP A 33 3.91 7.04 8.18
CA TRP A 33 3.22 6.33 9.24
C TRP A 33 3.43 7.02 10.60
N ARG A 34 2.55 6.72 11.54
CA ARG A 34 2.63 7.17 12.91
C ARG A 34 3.48 6.17 13.68
N THR A 35 4.39 6.65 14.53
CA THR A 35 5.16 5.75 15.38
C THR A 35 4.50 5.71 16.76
N VAL A 36 4.11 4.52 17.18
CA VAL A 36 3.48 4.33 18.49
C VAL A 36 4.22 3.20 19.19
N ARG A 37 4.90 3.54 20.28
CA ARG A 37 5.67 2.55 21.07
C ARG A 37 6.64 1.77 20.21
N GLY A 38 7.28 2.45 19.25
CA GLY A 38 8.23 1.82 18.37
C GLY A 38 7.61 1.10 17.18
N LEU A 39 6.29 1.05 17.09
CA LEU A 39 5.59 0.42 15.97
C LEU A 39 5.18 1.46 14.95
N GLN A 40 5.27 1.09 13.69
CA GLN A 40 4.86 1.97 12.59
C GLN A 40 3.39 1.68 12.31
N MET A 41 2.57 2.67 12.52
CA MET A 41 1.12 2.53 12.43
C MET A 41 0.56 3.43 11.34
N CYS A 42 -0.61 3.07 10.82
CA CYS A 42 -1.33 3.90 9.89
C CYS A 42 -1.44 5.33 10.43
N PRO A 43 -1.16 6.35 9.60
CA PRO A 43 -1.14 7.73 10.10
C PRO A 43 -2.50 8.31 10.43
N TYR A 44 -3.57 7.67 10.01
CA TYR A 44 -4.91 8.19 10.30
C TYR A 44 -5.26 7.91 11.75
N LEU A 45 -5.64 8.96 12.46
CA LEU A 45 -5.99 8.84 13.87
C LEU A 45 -7.18 7.90 14.03
N GLY A 46 -7.13 7.10 15.06
CA GLY A 46 -8.19 6.15 15.32
C GLY A 46 -8.06 4.83 14.56
N CYS A 47 -7.08 4.72 13.67
CA CYS A 47 -6.85 3.48 12.95
C CYS A 47 -5.72 2.70 13.62
N ASP A 48 -5.97 1.43 13.93
CA ASP A 48 -4.98 0.57 14.56
C ASP A 48 -4.21 -0.28 13.56
N GLY A 49 -4.26 0.06 12.28
CA GLY A 49 -3.55 -0.68 11.25
C GLY A 49 -2.05 -0.55 11.40
N ASP A 50 -1.35 -1.66 11.23
CA ASP A 50 0.10 -1.70 11.28
C ASP A 50 0.65 -1.42 9.87
N ALA A 51 1.60 -0.51 9.78
CA ALA A 51 2.13 -0.11 8.46
C ALA A 51 3.01 -1.17 7.83
N VAL A 52 3.33 -2.22 8.56
CA VAL A 52 4.17 -3.31 8.04
C VAL A 52 3.32 -4.47 7.58
N ILE A 53 2.37 -4.92 8.42
CA ILE A 53 1.61 -6.13 8.12
C ILE A 53 0.19 -5.86 7.64
N ASP A 54 -0.35 -4.68 7.91
CA ASP A 54 -1.72 -4.35 7.51
C ASP A 54 -1.75 -3.35 6.35
N ALA A 55 -0.64 -3.19 5.67
CA ALA A 55 -0.54 -2.25 4.56
C ALA A 55 -0.18 -2.97 3.28
N VAL A 56 -0.78 -2.53 2.19
CA VAL A 56 -0.57 -3.11 0.87
C VAL A 56 -0.13 -1.98 -0.05
N ASP A 57 0.85 -2.25 -0.92
CA ASP A 57 1.28 -1.24 -1.86
C ASP A 57 0.12 -0.87 -2.79
N TRP A 58 0.02 0.42 -3.08
CA TRP A 58 -1.07 0.95 -3.89
C TRP A 58 -1.15 0.29 -5.27
N ALA A 59 -0.01 -0.15 -5.80
CA ALA A 59 0.00 -0.82 -7.10
C ALA A 59 -0.84 -2.10 -7.09
N VAL A 60 -0.84 -2.82 -5.97
CA VAL A 60 -1.64 -4.04 -5.85
C VAL A 60 -3.12 -3.72 -5.91
N ILE A 61 -3.52 -2.63 -5.25
CA ILE A 61 -4.91 -2.21 -5.27
C ILE A 61 -5.33 -1.83 -6.68
N ARG A 62 -4.47 -1.09 -7.41
CA ARG A 62 -4.78 -0.69 -8.77
C ARG A 62 -4.79 -1.85 -9.74
N ASP A 63 -4.06 -2.91 -9.45
CA ASP A 63 -4.12 -4.10 -10.30
C ASP A 63 -5.51 -4.73 -10.28
N HIS A 64 -6.22 -4.58 -9.17
CA HIS A 64 -7.58 -5.10 -9.04
C HIS A 64 -8.63 -4.04 -9.38
N HIS A 65 -8.26 -2.77 -9.33
CA HIS A 65 -9.17 -1.65 -9.53
C HIS A 65 -8.50 -0.61 -10.41
N SER A 66 -8.37 -0.90 -11.69
CA SER A 66 -7.66 0.00 -12.61
C SER A 66 -8.35 1.35 -12.75
N GLU A 67 -9.59 1.46 -12.32
CA GLU A 67 -10.30 2.74 -12.34
C GLU A 67 -9.82 3.72 -11.28
N TYR A 68 -9.09 3.23 -10.27
CA TYR A 68 -8.57 4.10 -9.22
C TYR A 68 -7.39 4.92 -9.76
N PRO A 69 -7.17 6.13 -9.21
CA PRO A 69 -6.13 7.02 -9.74
C PRO A 69 -4.73 6.52 -9.43
N GLU A 70 -3.76 6.93 -10.23
CA GLU A 70 -2.38 6.60 -9.96
C GLU A 70 -1.89 7.25 -8.66
N ARG A 71 -2.39 8.43 -8.38
CA ARG A 71 -2.06 9.14 -7.14
C ARG A 71 -3.30 9.21 -6.30
N PRO A 72 -3.41 8.38 -5.28
CA PRO A 72 -4.60 8.39 -4.44
C PRO A 72 -4.65 9.67 -3.62
N LYS A 73 -5.85 10.07 -3.25
CA LYS A 73 -6.05 11.27 -2.46
C LYS A 73 -6.00 10.95 -0.99
N TRP A 74 -5.36 11.80 -0.24
CA TRP A 74 -5.31 11.67 1.21
C TRP A 74 -6.73 11.75 1.78
N GLY A 75 -7.06 10.78 2.60
CA GLY A 75 -8.36 10.76 3.28
C GLY A 75 -9.46 10.03 2.54
N ASP A 76 -9.29 9.79 1.24
CA ASP A 76 -10.31 9.06 0.49
C ASP A 76 -10.24 7.57 0.81
N VAL A 77 -11.41 6.95 0.87
CA VAL A 77 -11.53 5.51 1.07
C VAL A 77 -11.57 4.83 -0.29
N TYR A 78 -10.73 3.82 -0.45
CA TYR A 78 -10.68 3.03 -1.67
C TYR A 78 -10.97 1.58 -1.31
N HIS A 79 -12.14 1.11 -1.64
CA HIS A 79 -12.57 -0.22 -1.24
C HIS A 79 -11.82 -1.30 -2.01
N TRP A 80 -11.51 -2.38 -1.31
CA TRP A 80 -10.86 -3.51 -1.94
C TRP A 80 -11.81 -4.24 -2.88
N GLU A 81 -13.07 -4.34 -2.53
CA GLU A 81 -14.07 -5.02 -3.33
C GLU A 81 -14.94 -4.09 -4.13
#